data_9e5ca451e8570c2a8b440db76a51d5a8
#
_entry.id   9e5ca451e8570c2a8b440db76a51d5a8
#
_cell.length_a   1.000
_cell.length_b   1.000
_cell.length_c   1.000
_cell.angle_alpha   90.00
_cell.angle_beta   90.00
_cell.angle_gamma   90.00
#
_symmetry.space_group_name_H-M   'P 1'
#
loop_
_entity.id
_entity.type
_entity.pdbx_description
1 polymer ?
#
loop_
_entity_poly.entity_id
_entity_poly.type
_entity_poly.pdbx_seq_one_letter_code
_entity_poly.pdbx_strand_id
1 'polypeptide(L)'
;MDKIITVQGQLFFSYNFDHLNGPKPWNEKNPDSWRYELHLGQLDEATVHRLEEELNVKARKKDDDTHNMGMYVKCKSKFPFTVADMDGKAIDPSDVGNGTVAVVALKSYDHPMSKQYGWSARCVGGKTRANAVVKDLVKREPQDSSDLNL
;
A
#
# COMPACT_ATOMS: atom_id res chain seq x y z
N MET A 1 -15.68 -8.77 15.01
CA MET A 1 -14.71 -7.71 15.18
C MET A 1 -13.52 -7.95 14.26
N ASP A 2 -13.16 -6.95 13.46
CA ASP A 2 -12.05 -7.11 12.52
C ASP A 2 -10.73 -7.12 13.27
N LYS A 3 -9.88 -8.08 12.94
CA LYS A 3 -8.54 -8.15 13.48
C LYS A 3 -7.64 -7.16 12.74
N ILE A 4 -6.83 -6.43 13.48
CA ILE A 4 -5.87 -5.47 12.94
C ILE A 4 -4.48 -5.92 13.35
N ILE A 5 -3.55 -5.94 12.40
CA ILE A 5 -2.14 -6.18 12.68
C ILE A 5 -1.30 -5.04 12.13
N THR A 6 -0.19 -4.76 12.80
CA THR A 6 0.76 -3.73 12.37
C THR A 6 1.97 -4.41 11.76
N VAL A 7 2.34 -3.99 10.56
CA VAL A 7 3.46 -4.58 9.82
C VAL A 7 4.39 -3.50 9.33
N GLN A 8 5.67 -3.85 9.20
CA GLN A 8 6.69 -2.97 8.67
C GLN A 8 7.15 -3.48 7.31
N GLY A 9 7.35 -2.56 6.38
CA GLY A 9 7.88 -2.88 5.06
C GLY A 9 8.33 -1.62 4.35
N GLN A 10 8.57 -1.73 3.05
CA GLN A 10 8.95 -0.61 2.21
C GLN A 10 7.78 -0.23 1.30
N LEU A 11 7.56 1.07 1.15
CA LEU A 11 6.49 1.59 0.31
C LEU A 11 6.96 1.65 -1.14
N PHE A 12 6.08 1.24 -2.05
CA PHE A 12 6.33 1.26 -3.49
C PHE A 12 5.15 1.87 -4.22
N PHE A 13 5.39 2.34 -5.45
CA PHE A 13 4.37 3.01 -6.27
C PHE A 13 3.73 4.18 -5.53
N SER A 14 4.57 4.99 -4.89
CA SER A 14 4.12 6.09 -4.04
C SER A 14 3.31 7.14 -4.78
N TYR A 15 3.45 7.22 -6.10
CA TYR A 15 2.63 8.10 -6.94
C TYR A 15 1.13 7.80 -6.77
N ASN A 16 0.78 6.52 -6.56
CA ASN A 16 -0.61 6.10 -6.42
C ASN A 16 -1.20 6.37 -5.03
N PHE A 17 -0.42 6.95 -4.11
CA PHE A 17 -0.93 7.32 -2.78
C PHE A 17 -1.88 8.51 -2.88
N ASP A 18 -1.60 9.44 -3.78
CA ASP A 18 -2.36 10.66 -3.98
C ASP A 18 -2.86 10.84 -5.42
N HIS A 19 -2.66 9.82 -6.27
CA HIS A 19 -3.16 9.80 -7.65
C HIS A 19 -3.89 8.49 -7.90
N LEU A 20 -5.08 8.58 -8.48
CA LEU A 20 -5.90 7.41 -8.77
C LEU A 20 -5.19 6.48 -9.76
N ASN A 21 -5.16 5.20 -9.43
CA ASN A 21 -4.69 4.17 -10.33
C ASN A 21 -5.88 3.63 -11.12
N GLY A 22 -5.93 3.96 -12.31
CA GLY A 22 -6.90 3.56 -13.33
C GLY A 22 -6.46 4.13 -14.63
N PRO A 23 -7.24 4.03 -15.70
CA PRO A 23 -8.25 2.99 -15.90
C PRO A 23 -7.62 1.74 -16.48
N LYS A 24 -8.18 0.61 -16.16
CA LYS A 24 -7.86 -0.63 -16.87
C LYS A 24 -8.77 -0.70 -18.10
N PRO A 25 -8.37 -1.40 -19.16
CA PRO A 25 -9.19 -1.43 -20.39
C PRO A 25 -10.63 -1.85 -20.17
N TRP A 26 -10.88 -2.74 -19.22
CA TRP A 26 -12.24 -3.22 -18.94
C TRP A 26 -13.08 -2.26 -18.10
N ASN A 27 -12.46 -1.27 -17.45
CA ASN A 27 -13.18 -0.39 -16.54
C ASN A 27 -12.92 1.09 -16.77
N GLU A 28 -12.32 1.47 -17.89
CA GLU A 28 -11.95 2.86 -18.14
C GLU A 28 -13.15 3.81 -18.17
N LYS A 29 -14.34 3.28 -18.45
CA LYS A 29 -15.57 4.05 -18.46
C LYS A 29 -16.27 4.10 -17.12
N ASN A 30 -15.73 3.43 -16.11
CA ASN A 30 -16.32 3.38 -14.78
C ASN A 30 -15.37 4.01 -13.75
N PRO A 31 -15.48 5.33 -13.51
CA PRO A 31 -14.60 6.00 -12.54
C PRO A 31 -14.73 5.47 -11.12
N ASP A 32 -15.86 4.85 -10.78
CA ASP A 32 -16.05 4.27 -9.45
C ASP A 32 -15.12 3.07 -9.19
N SER A 33 -14.54 2.50 -10.26
CA SER A 33 -13.59 1.40 -10.11
C SER A 33 -12.16 1.87 -9.82
N TRP A 34 -11.89 3.15 -9.98
CA TRP A 34 -10.56 3.72 -9.75
C TRP A 34 -10.29 3.77 -8.26
N ARG A 35 -9.01 3.50 -7.89
CA ARG A 35 -8.60 3.47 -6.49
C ARG A 35 -7.22 4.07 -6.33
N TYR A 36 -6.99 4.64 -5.14
CA TYR A 36 -5.63 4.88 -4.66
C TYR A 36 -5.07 3.53 -4.20
N GLU A 37 -3.77 3.34 -4.38
CA GLU A 37 -3.13 2.08 -4.01
C GLU A 37 -1.86 2.33 -3.21
N LEU A 38 -1.64 1.49 -2.20
CA LEU A 38 -0.42 1.45 -1.42
C LEU A 38 0.14 0.05 -1.51
N HIS A 39 1.37 -0.06 -2.01
CA HIS A 39 2.09 -1.32 -2.08
C HIS A 39 3.12 -1.35 -0.96
N LEU A 40 3.02 -2.34 -0.08
CA LEU A 40 3.96 -2.53 1.02
C LEU A 40 4.77 -3.79 0.72
N GLY A 41 6.05 -3.60 0.40
CA GLY A 41 6.93 -4.67 -0.05
C GLY A 41 8.08 -4.93 0.90
N GLN A 42 9.02 -5.78 0.46
CA GLN A 42 10.15 -6.23 1.25
C GLN A 42 9.70 -6.83 2.59
N LEU A 43 8.60 -7.57 2.54
CA LEU A 43 8.05 -8.23 3.72
C LEU A 43 8.90 -9.45 4.05
N ASP A 44 9.25 -9.61 5.33
CA ASP A 44 9.95 -10.79 5.76
C ASP A 44 9.02 -11.99 5.87
N GLU A 45 9.60 -13.17 6.01
CA GLU A 45 8.84 -14.42 6.05
C GLU A 45 7.87 -14.47 7.22
N ALA A 46 8.26 -13.97 8.37
CA ALA A 46 7.40 -13.94 9.55
C ALA A 46 6.18 -13.03 9.31
N THR A 47 6.37 -11.88 8.68
CA THR A 47 5.27 -10.97 8.36
C THR A 47 4.32 -11.58 7.34
N VAL A 48 4.85 -12.23 6.31
CA VAL A 48 4.06 -12.92 5.30
C VAL A 48 3.17 -13.98 5.95
N HIS A 49 3.73 -14.74 6.88
CA HIS A 49 3.02 -15.79 7.59
C HIS A 49 1.91 -15.22 8.48
N ARG A 50 2.20 -14.13 9.20
CA ARG A 50 1.20 -13.46 10.04
C ARG A 50 0.02 -12.94 9.23
N LEU A 51 0.29 -12.34 8.07
CA LEU A 51 -0.78 -11.82 7.20
C LEU A 51 -1.71 -12.94 6.76
N GLU A 52 -1.15 -14.08 6.38
CA GLU A 52 -1.96 -15.21 5.94
C GLU A 52 -2.76 -15.82 7.09
N GLU A 53 -2.13 -16.07 8.24
CA GLU A 53 -2.79 -16.68 9.37
C GLU A 53 -3.82 -15.77 10.03
N GLU A 54 -3.50 -14.51 10.21
CA GLU A 54 -4.34 -13.61 11.01
C GLU A 54 -5.36 -12.84 10.18
N LEU A 55 -5.06 -12.52 8.93
CA LEU A 55 -5.96 -11.73 8.08
C LEU A 55 -6.44 -12.46 6.84
N ASN A 56 -5.95 -13.68 6.60
CA ASN A 56 -6.18 -14.39 5.34
C ASN A 56 -5.79 -13.54 4.12
N VAL A 57 -4.70 -12.79 4.26
CA VAL A 57 -4.11 -11.98 3.19
C VAL A 57 -2.82 -12.64 2.75
N LYS A 58 -2.74 -12.96 1.46
CA LYS A 58 -1.58 -13.65 0.88
C LYS A 58 -0.66 -12.63 0.21
N ALA A 59 0.56 -12.50 0.74
CA ALA A 59 1.58 -11.70 0.08
C ALA A 59 1.97 -12.37 -1.24
N ARG A 60 2.33 -11.54 -2.21
CA ARG A 60 2.68 -12.01 -3.56
C ARG A 60 4.04 -11.48 -3.95
N LYS A 61 4.58 -12.06 -5.02
CA LYS A 61 5.83 -11.61 -5.63
C LYS A 61 5.61 -11.50 -7.12
N LYS A 62 6.06 -10.41 -7.73
CA LYS A 62 5.95 -10.22 -9.17
C LYS A 62 7.00 -11.06 -9.88
N ASP A 63 6.63 -11.64 -11.02
CA ASP A 63 7.55 -12.41 -11.87
C ASP A 63 8.67 -11.52 -12.39
N ASP A 64 8.33 -10.29 -12.80
CA ASP A 64 9.30 -9.28 -13.21
C ASP A 64 9.33 -8.18 -12.13
N ASP A 65 10.23 -8.32 -11.17
CA ASP A 65 10.31 -7.42 -10.03
C ASP A 65 11.32 -6.30 -10.29
N THR A 66 10.99 -5.43 -11.23
CA THR A 66 11.88 -4.34 -11.64
C THR A 66 12.12 -3.33 -10.51
N HIS A 67 11.18 -3.21 -9.57
CA HIS A 67 11.31 -2.29 -8.44
C HIS A 67 11.89 -2.94 -7.19
N ASN A 68 12.21 -4.22 -7.26
CA ASN A 68 12.73 -4.98 -6.13
C ASN A 68 11.80 -4.94 -4.92
N MET A 69 10.53 -5.16 -5.16
CA MET A 69 9.53 -5.17 -4.08
C MET A 69 9.59 -6.42 -3.21
N GLY A 70 10.12 -7.53 -3.73
CA GLY A 70 10.09 -8.79 -3.01
C GLY A 70 8.66 -9.23 -2.72
N MET A 71 8.44 -9.82 -1.56
CA MET A 71 7.08 -10.17 -1.13
C MET A 71 6.34 -8.90 -0.74
N TYR A 72 5.14 -8.71 -1.28
CA TYR A 72 4.38 -7.49 -1.05
C TYR A 72 2.89 -7.78 -0.87
N VAL A 73 2.21 -6.82 -0.24
CA VAL A 73 0.75 -6.76 -0.19
C VAL A 73 0.29 -5.43 -0.76
N LYS A 74 -0.92 -5.42 -1.30
CA LYS A 74 -1.51 -4.24 -1.89
C LYS A 74 -2.74 -3.81 -1.10
N CYS A 75 -2.82 -2.52 -0.80
CA CYS A 75 -3.99 -1.90 -0.17
C CYS A 75 -4.65 -0.97 -1.17
N LYS A 76 -5.97 -0.96 -1.19
CA LYS A 76 -6.76 -0.11 -2.07
C LYS A 76 -7.65 0.81 -1.24
N SER A 77 -7.87 2.02 -1.72
CA SER A 77 -8.72 2.99 -1.02
C SER A 77 -9.42 3.90 -2.02
N LYS A 78 -10.62 4.34 -1.67
CA LYS A 78 -11.33 5.39 -2.40
C LYS A 78 -10.79 6.78 -2.08
N PHE A 79 -9.99 6.89 -1.04
CA PHE A 79 -9.43 8.15 -0.55
C PHE A 79 -7.91 8.12 -0.62
N PRO A 80 -7.26 9.28 -0.81
CA PRO A 80 -5.79 9.33 -0.78
C PRO A 80 -5.24 8.78 0.54
N PHE A 81 -4.07 8.15 0.46
CA PHE A 81 -3.39 7.65 1.66
C PHE A 81 -2.72 8.79 2.40
N THR A 82 -2.79 8.74 3.72
CA THR A 82 -2.17 9.72 4.61
C THR A 82 -0.89 9.15 5.18
N VAL A 83 0.12 10.01 5.34
CA VAL A 83 1.44 9.63 5.80
C VAL A 83 1.87 10.57 6.92
N ALA A 84 2.53 10.03 7.93
CA ALA A 84 3.07 10.82 9.03
C ALA A 84 4.43 10.27 9.44
N ASP A 85 5.21 11.08 10.17
CA ASP A 85 6.45 10.60 10.79
C ASP A 85 6.15 9.97 12.15
N MET A 86 7.20 9.50 12.82
CA MET A 86 7.05 8.81 14.12
C MET A 86 6.59 9.74 15.23
N ASP A 87 6.72 11.04 15.05
CA ASP A 87 6.24 12.04 16.01
C ASP A 87 4.79 12.43 15.75
N GLY A 88 4.16 11.83 14.74
CA GLY A 88 2.78 12.14 14.37
C GLY A 88 2.62 13.33 13.46
N LYS A 89 3.72 13.90 12.96
CA LYS A 89 3.68 15.04 12.08
C LYS A 89 3.37 14.61 10.65
N ALA A 90 2.40 15.25 10.02
CA ALA A 90 1.97 14.92 8.67
C ALA A 90 3.11 15.10 7.67
N ILE A 91 3.23 14.15 6.75
CA ILE A 91 4.14 14.20 5.61
C ILE A 91 3.29 14.26 4.35
N ASP A 92 3.63 15.18 3.44
CA ASP A 92 2.97 15.25 2.14
C ASP A 92 3.26 13.95 1.36
N PRO A 93 2.24 13.19 0.93
CA PRO A 93 2.48 11.96 0.16
C PRO A 93 3.33 12.18 -1.09
N SER A 94 3.31 13.39 -1.67
CA SER A 94 4.14 13.69 -2.84
C SER A 94 5.63 13.69 -2.53
N ASP A 95 6.01 13.78 -1.26
CA ASP A 95 7.42 13.72 -0.84
C ASP A 95 7.91 12.29 -0.58
N VAL A 96 7.01 11.32 -0.59
CA VAL A 96 7.33 9.93 -0.27
C VAL A 96 7.76 9.20 -1.53
N GLY A 97 8.99 8.71 -1.54
CA GLY A 97 9.54 7.95 -2.66
C GLY A 97 9.49 6.44 -2.40
N ASN A 98 9.74 5.69 -3.45
CA ASN A 98 9.80 4.23 -3.36
C ASN A 98 10.97 3.80 -2.48
N GLY A 99 10.74 2.76 -1.66
CA GLY A 99 11.75 2.26 -0.73
C GLY A 99 11.65 2.87 0.67
N THR A 100 10.76 3.84 0.88
CA THR A 100 10.52 4.41 2.21
C THR A 100 10.10 3.31 3.17
N VAL A 101 10.78 3.19 4.31
CA VAL A 101 10.43 2.22 5.34
C VAL A 101 9.31 2.79 6.20
N ALA A 102 8.24 2.05 6.32
CA ALA A 102 7.06 2.51 7.06
C ALA A 102 6.38 1.35 7.79
N VAL A 103 5.60 1.73 8.80
CA VAL A 103 4.73 0.82 9.55
C VAL A 103 3.30 1.12 9.16
N VAL A 104 2.56 0.07 8.83
CA VAL A 104 1.17 0.19 8.37
C VAL A 104 0.30 -0.77 9.17
N ALA A 105 -0.83 -0.28 9.66
CA ALA A 105 -1.82 -1.13 10.31
C ALA A 105 -2.79 -1.65 9.24
N LEU A 106 -2.98 -2.95 9.20
CA LEU A 106 -3.75 -3.63 8.17
C LEU A 106 -4.89 -4.44 8.76
N LYS A 107 -5.97 -4.55 8.00
CA LYS A 107 -7.06 -5.49 8.26
C LYS A 107 -7.50 -6.13 6.96
N SER A 108 -8.32 -7.18 7.04
CA SER A 108 -8.85 -7.84 5.85
C SER A 108 -9.68 -6.87 5.02
N TYR A 109 -9.56 -6.97 3.71
CA TYR A 109 -10.40 -6.21 2.79
C TYR A 109 -11.76 -6.92 2.71
N ASP A 110 -12.82 -6.21 3.13
CA ASP A 110 -14.16 -6.78 3.23
C ASP A 110 -14.87 -6.78 1.88
N HIS A 111 -14.43 -7.67 1.00
CA HIS A 111 -15.01 -7.87 -0.32
C HIS A 111 -15.01 -9.36 -0.64
N PRO A 112 -16.09 -9.93 -1.22
CA PRO A 112 -16.16 -11.36 -1.47
C PRO A 112 -14.98 -11.93 -2.25
N MET A 113 -14.51 -11.23 -3.28
CA MET A 113 -13.35 -11.68 -4.07
C MET A 113 -12.08 -11.66 -3.24
N SER A 114 -11.89 -10.63 -2.41
CA SER A 114 -10.72 -10.56 -1.54
C SER A 114 -10.76 -11.65 -0.47
N LYS A 115 -11.92 -11.93 0.09
CA LYS A 115 -12.08 -13.01 1.08
C LYS A 115 -11.73 -14.35 0.46
N GLN A 116 -12.12 -14.58 -0.80
CA GLN A 116 -11.86 -15.83 -1.49
C GLN A 116 -10.39 -15.99 -1.86
N TYR A 117 -9.75 -14.94 -2.36
CA TYR A 117 -8.39 -15.03 -2.90
C TYR A 117 -7.32 -14.42 -2.00
N GLY A 118 -7.68 -13.56 -1.06
CA GLY A 118 -6.74 -12.93 -0.14
C GLY A 118 -5.74 -11.99 -0.82
N TRP A 119 -6.13 -11.35 -1.92
CA TRP A 119 -5.19 -10.56 -2.74
C TRP A 119 -4.90 -9.17 -2.22
N SER A 120 -5.77 -8.62 -1.39
CA SER A 120 -5.64 -7.24 -0.94
C SER A 120 -5.91 -7.12 0.54
N ALA A 121 -5.30 -6.13 1.16
CA ALA A 121 -5.56 -5.76 2.53
C ALA A 121 -6.15 -4.34 2.55
N ARG A 122 -6.63 -3.93 3.71
CA ARG A 122 -7.14 -2.58 3.92
C ARG A 122 -6.28 -1.88 4.96
N CYS A 123 -5.82 -0.67 4.66
CA CYS A 123 -5.10 0.14 5.63
C CYS A 123 -6.08 0.73 6.64
N VAL A 124 -5.69 0.66 7.91
CA VAL A 124 -6.42 1.32 8.99
C VAL A 124 -5.88 2.73 9.12
N GLY A 125 -6.76 3.71 9.27
CA GLY A 125 -6.37 5.09 9.45
C GLY A 125 -7.20 6.03 8.60
N GLY A 126 -6.74 7.27 8.49
CA GLY A 126 -7.42 8.29 7.72
C GLY A 126 -7.33 9.64 8.38
N LYS A 127 -8.47 10.23 8.76
CA LYS A 127 -8.52 11.60 9.27
C LYS A 127 -7.84 11.78 10.62
N THR A 128 -7.95 10.81 11.51
CA THR A 128 -7.41 10.90 12.87
C THR A 128 -6.10 10.20 13.07
N ARG A 129 -5.73 9.32 12.14
CA ARG A 129 -4.50 8.53 12.22
C ARG A 129 -4.00 8.30 10.81
N ALA A 130 -2.71 8.53 10.57
CA ALA A 130 -2.11 8.29 9.26
C ALA A 130 -2.17 6.82 8.88
N ASN A 131 -2.38 6.54 7.60
CA ASN A 131 -2.37 5.18 7.08
C ASN A 131 -0.98 4.55 7.17
N ALA A 132 0.06 5.34 6.97
CA ALA A 132 1.45 4.88 7.06
C ALA A 132 2.25 5.80 7.97
N VAL A 133 3.06 5.20 8.85
CA VAL A 133 3.98 5.93 9.72
C VAL A 133 5.39 5.64 9.24
N VAL A 134 6.09 6.68 8.79
CA VAL A 134 7.41 6.57 8.17
C VAL A 134 8.48 6.43 9.24
N LYS A 135 9.34 5.43 9.09
CA LYS A 135 10.52 5.23 9.93
C LYS A 135 11.79 5.71 9.23
N ASP A 136 11.87 5.54 7.91
CA ASP A 136 13.04 5.94 7.13
C ASP A 136 12.55 6.44 5.78
N LEU A 137 12.51 7.77 5.63
CA LEU A 137 11.95 8.42 4.45
C LEU A 137 12.95 8.41 3.29
N VAL A 138 12.49 7.94 2.14
CA VAL A 138 13.15 8.17 0.85
C VAL A 138 12.33 9.21 0.12
N LYS A 139 12.94 10.33 -0.24
CA LYS A 139 12.24 11.39 -0.95
C LYS A 139 11.98 11.00 -2.39
N ARG A 140 10.78 11.36 -2.87
CA ARG A 140 10.43 11.14 -4.28
C ARG A 140 11.26 12.07 -5.15
N GLU A 141 11.88 11.49 -6.19
CA GLU A 141 12.58 12.28 -7.19
C GLU A 141 11.57 13.00 -8.08
N PRO A 142 11.62 14.35 -8.16
CA PRO A 142 10.59 15.10 -8.91
C PRO A 142 10.51 14.75 -10.38
N GLN A 143 11.59 14.25 -10.96
CA GLN A 143 11.67 13.94 -12.39
C GLN A 143 11.82 12.45 -12.66
N ASP A 144 11.52 11.62 -11.68
CA ASP A 144 11.60 10.17 -11.86
C ASP A 144 10.41 9.68 -12.67
N SER A 145 10.60 9.56 -13.97
CA SER A 145 9.56 9.09 -14.87
C SER A 145 9.15 7.65 -14.60
N SER A 146 9.99 6.88 -13.90
CA SER A 146 9.62 5.50 -13.56
C SER A 146 8.47 5.44 -12.58
N ASP A 147 8.28 6.47 -11.75
CA ASP A 147 7.12 6.55 -10.86
C ASP A 147 5.83 6.87 -11.62
N LEU A 148 5.96 7.52 -12.75
CA LEU A 148 4.82 7.95 -13.58
C LEU A 148 4.49 6.95 -14.67
N ASN A 149 5.48 6.25 -15.13
CA ASN A 149 5.35 5.33 -16.25
C ASN A 149 4.93 3.95 -15.75
N LEU A 150 3.70 3.88 -15.49
CA LEU A 150 3.13 2.69 -14.86
C LEU A 150 2.67 1.66 -15.87
#